data_526501dbe3e194bedbb01f18273d369e
#
_entry.id   526501dbe3e194bedbb01f18273d369e
#
_cell.length_a   1.000
_cell.length_b   1.000
_cell.length_c   1.000
_cell.angle_alpha   90.00
_cell.angle_beta   90.00
_cell.angle_gamma   90.00
#
_symmetry.space_group_name_H-M   'P 1'
#
loop_
_entity.id
_entity.type
_entity.pdbx_description
1 polymer ?
#
loop_
_entity_poly.entity_id
_entity_poly.type
_entity_poly.pdbx_seq_one_letter_code
_entity_poly.pdbx_strand_id
1 'polypeptide(L)'
;MEYMAPEDPLQKKLMILADAAKYDVACTSSGVDRKSGGKGMGNSRACGICHSFASDGRCISLLKILLSNDCIYDCKYCKNRLSNDVPRATFTPEEICRLTMGFYRRNYIEGLFLSSGVVKNPHYTMELILETLRLLRDKYQFHGYIHVKSIPGADEELIRRAGFYADRMSCNLELPTAEGLKKLAPNKDRKMILKPLRQVQKGILENKEELMVYRHAPKFVPAGQSTQVMVGATPESRSEEHTSE
;
A
#
# COMPACT_ATOMS: atom_id res chain seq x y z
N MET A 1 33.84 8.69 24.53
CA MET A 1 32.44 9.10 24.47
C MET A 1 32.12 9.31 22.99
N GLU A 2 31.55 8.30 22.34
CA GLU A 2 31.07 8.42 20.96
C GLU A 2 29.84 9.32 20.95
N TYR A 3 29.92 10.41 20.22
CA TYR A 3 28.82 11.34 20.00
C TYR A 3 27.81 10.64 19.09
N MET A 4 26.85 9.92 19.67
CA MET A 4 25.68 9.45 18.91
C MET A 4 24.89 10.68 18.48
N ALA A 5 24.94 11.00 17.18
CA ALA A 5 24.06 11.99 16.61
C ALA A 5 22.59 11.60 16.93
N PRO A 6 21.73 12.57 17.29
CA PRO A 6 20.33 12.26 17.57
C PRO A 6 19.71 11.56 16.35
N GLU A 7 19.13 10.38 16.55
CA GLU A 7 18.45 9.64 15.48
C GLU A 7 17.38 10.56 14.85
N ASP A 8 17.48 10.75 13.54
CA ASP A 8 16.50 11.53 12.78
C ASP A 8 15.09 10.91 13.03
N PRO A 9 14.12 11.66 13.56
CA PRO A 9 12.77 11.18 13.82
C PRO A 9 12.12 10.52 12.59
N LEU A 10 12.45 10.99 11.39
CA LEU A 10 11.97 10.41 10.14
C LEU A 10 12.56 9.02 9.89
N GLN A 11 13.83 8.82 10.20
CA GLN A 11 14.49 7.52 10.09
C GLN A 11 13.90 6.50 11.05
N LYS A 12 13.59 6.89 12.29
CA LYS A 12 12.92 6.04 13.27
C LYS A 12 11.52 5.60 12.78
N LYS A 13 10.71 6.53 12.27
CA LYS A 13 9.41 6.21 11.66
C LYS A 13 9.57 5.25 10.48
N LEU A 14 10.58 5.48 9.62
CA LEU A 14 10.83 4.61 8.47
C LEU A 14 11.16 3.17 8.91
N MET A 15 11.96 2.97 9.93
CA MET A 15 12.27 1.64 10.44
C MET A 15 11.00 0.91 10.93
N ILE A 16 10.15 1.59 11.70
CA ILE A 16 8.90 1.01 12.22
C ILE A 16 7.93 0.66 11.07
N LEU A 17 7.70 1.60 10.14
CA LEU A 17 6.67 1.47 9.12
C LEU A 17 7.09 0.62 7.92
N ALA A 18 8.37 0.57 7.60
CA ALA A 18 8.91 -0.38 6.63
C ALA A 18 8.91 -1.81 7.18
N ASP A 19 9.23 -2.01 8.46
CA ASP A 19 9.12 -3.33 9.09
C ASP A 19 7.65 -3.79 9.15
N ALA A 20 6.74 -2.92 9.55
CA ALA A 20 5.31 -3.20 9.55
C ALA A 20 4.76 -3.55 8.15
N ALA A 21 5.30 -2.94 7.08
CA ALA A 21 4.90 -3.20 5.70
C ALA A 21 5.30 -4.59 5.18
N LYS A 22 6.26 -5.29 5.79
CA LYS A 22 6.67 -6.66 5.39
C LYS A 22 5.52 -7.67 5.52
N TYR A 23 4.63 -7.46 6.48
CA TYR A 23 3.49 -8.34 6.73
C TYR A 23 2.31 -8.11 5.80
N ASP A 24 2.40 -7.13 4.93
CA ASP A 24 1.45 -6.91 3.83
C ASP A 24 1.96 -7.68 2.59
N VAL A 25 1.45 -8.89 2.40
CA VAL A 25 2.04 -9.93 1.53
C VAL A 25 1.90 -9.66 0.03
N ALA A 26 1.46 -8.48 -0.38
CA ALA A 26 1.28 -8.15 -1.81
C ALA A 26 2.57 -8.16 -2.66
N CYS A 27 3.73 -8.49 -2.08
CA CYS A 27 5.02 -8.57 -2.78
C CYS A 27 5.95 -9.60 -2.15
N THR A 28 6.62 -10.39 -2.97
CA THR A 28 7.75 -11.23 -2.57
C THR A 28 8.99 -10.34 -2.34
N SER A 29 9.13 -9.77 -1.15
CA SER A 29 10.39 -9.13 -0.78
C SER A 29 11.32 -10.19 -0.20
N SER A 30 12.49 -10.39 -0.81
CA SER A 30 13.57 -11.17 -0.20
C SER A 30 14.11 -10.42 1.02
N GLY A 31 13.75 -10.87 2.21
CA GLY A 31 14.24 -10.30 3.47
C GLY A 31 15.70 -10.70 3.77
N VAL A 32 16.64 -10.30 2.94
CA VAL A 32 18.07 -10.54 3.18
C VAL A 32 18.63 -9.40 4.02
N ASP A 33 18.99 -9.69 5.26
CA ASP A 33 19.78 -8.79 6.12
C ASP A 33 21.22 -9.32 6.16
N ARG A 34 22.16 -8.58 5.61
CA ARG A 34 23.58 -8.94 5.60
C ARG A 34 24.41 -7.77 6.10
N LYS A 35 25.00 -7.92 7.28
CA LYS A 35 25.96 -6.95 7.83
C LYS A 35 27.36 -7.26 7.30
N SER A 36 28.09 -6.25 6.80
CA SER A 36 29.52 -6.43 6.53
C SER A 36 30.28 -6.49 7.85
N GLY A 37 30.94 -7.60 8.10
CA GLY A 37 31.80 -7.81 9.29
C GLY A 37 33.15 -7.10 9.19
N GLY A 38 33.21 -5.84 8.72
CA GLY A 38 34.43 -5.03 8.68
C GLY A 38 35.43 -5.36 7.56
N LYS A 39 35.18 -6.37 6.72
CA LYS A 39 35.97 -6.70 5.53
C LYS A 39 35.05 -6.85 4.33
N GLY A 40 34.94 -5.83 3.49
CA GLY A 40 34.15 -5.82 2.26
C GLY A 40 33.30 -4.56 2.08
N MET A 41 32.88 -4.27 0.85
CA MET A 41 32.00 -3.15 0.52
C MET A 41 30.54 -3.61 0.49
N GLY A 42 29.66 -2.82 1.14
CA GLY A 42 28.20 -2.94 1.08
C GLY A 42 27.53 -3.58 2.29
N ASN A 43 26.47 -2.95 2.74
CA ASN A 43 25.51 -3.46 3.71
C ASN A 43 24.20 -3.73 3.01
N SER A 44 23.62 -4.92 3.16
CA SER A 44 22.25 -5.20 2.75
C SER A 44 21.35 -5.12 3.98
N ARG A 45 20.48 -4.11 4.03
CA ARG A 45 19.39 -4.05 5.00
C ARG A 45 18.08 -4.38 4.29
N ALA A 46 17.27 -5.23 4.89
CA ALA A 46 15.91 -5.47 4.46
C ALA A 46 15.08 -4.21 4.76
N CYS A 47 15.14 -3.21 3.89
CA CYS A 47 14.38 -1.98 4.04
C CYS A 47 13.36 -1.84 2.92
N GLY A 48 12.08 -2.13 3.19
CA GLY A 48 10.90 -1.65 2.50
C GLY A 48 10.89 -1.59 0.96
N ILE A 49 11.88 -2.17 0.28
CA ILE A 49 11.92 -2.23 -1.19
C ILE A 49 11.35 -3.55 -1.63
N CYS A 50 10.27 -3.50 -2.40
CA CYS A 50 9.68 -4.64 -3.03
C CYS A 50 9.83 -4.56 -4.55
N HIS A 51 9.66 -5.69 -5.22
CA HIS A 51 9.73 -5.80 -6.66
C HIS A 51 8.35 -6.14 -7.22
N SER A 52 7.96 -5.44 -8.27
CA SER A 52 6.75 -5.71 -9.05
C SER A 52 7.14 -5.91 -10.50
N PHE A 53 6.42 -6.77 -11.21
CA PHE A 53 6.66 -6.97 -12.64
C PHE A 53 5.68 -6.13 -13.44
N ALA A 54 6.21 -5.38 -14.40
CA ALA A 54 5.42 -4.69 -15.40
C ALA A 54 4.92 -5.69 -16.46
N SER A 55 3.92 -5.30 -17.23
CA SER A 55 3.35 -6.14 -18.30
C SER A 55 4.36 -6.51 -19.40
N ASP A 56 5.43 -5.76 -19.53
CA ASP A 56 6.56 -5.99 -20.44
C ASP A 56 7.66 -6.90 -19.84
N GLY A 57 7.43 -7.48 -18.64
CA GLY A 57 8.36 -8.37 -17.95
C GLY A 57 9.47 -7.67 -17.18
N ARG A 58 9.56 -6.34 -17.20
CA ARG A 58 10.55 -5.62 -16.38
C ARG A 58 10.22 -5.70 -14.90
N CYS A 59 11.27 -5.87 -14.08
CA CYS A 59 11.19 -5.78 -12.64
C CYS A 59 11.26 -4.31 -12.22
N ILE A 60 10.25 -3.83 -11.49
CA ILE A 60 10.16 -2.46 -10.97
C ILE A 60 10.42 -2.50 -9.47
N SER A 61 11.40 -1.74 -9.00
CA SER A 61 11.71 -1.60 -7.57
C SER A 61 10.81 -0.52 -6.94
N LEU A 62 10.05 -0.89 -5.90
CA LEU A 62 9.12 0.01 -5.23
C LEU A 62 9.52 0.22 -3.77
N LEU A 63 9.45 1.47 -3.30
CA LEU A 63 9.44 1.75 -1.87
C LEU A 63 8.08 1.31 -1.31
N LYS A 64 8.07 0.24 -0.53
CA LYS A 64 6.87 -0.28 0.14
C LYS A 64 6.84 0.19 1.57
N ILE A 65 5.92 1.07 1.89
CA ILE A 65 5.72 1.61 3.24
C ILE A 65 4.26 1.71 3.61
N LEU A 66 4.00 1.74 4.93
CA LEU A 66 2.73 2.15 5.48
C LEU A 66 2.75 3.65 5.74
N LEU A 67 1.65 4.34 5.44
CA LEU A 67 1.42 5.69 5.95
C LEU A 67 1.33 5.66 7.49
N SER A 68 0.63 4.66 8.02
CA SER A 68 0.51 4.42 9.45
C SER A 68 0.35 2.94 9.76
N ASN A 69 0.90 2.48 10.87
CA ASN A 69 0.58 1.19 11.48
C ASN A 69 -0.31 1.34 12.73
N ASP A 70 -0.75 2.56 13.04
CA ASP A 70 -1.73 2.84 14.09
C ASP A 70 -3.14 2.60 13.53
N CYS A 71 -3.68 1.41 13.78
CA CYS A 71 -4.92 0.95 13.18
C CYS A 71 -6.02 0.79 14.23
N ILE A 72 -7.22 1.32 13.93
CA ILE A 72 -8.42 1.16 14.79
C ILE A 72 -9.07 -0.21 14.67
N TYR A 73 -8.66 -1.04 13.70
CA TYR A 73 -9.23 -2.37 13.48
C TYR A 73 -8.44 -3.45 14.20
N ASP A 74 -9.15 -4.52 14.58
CA ASP A 74 -8.57 -5.67 15.27
C ASP A 74 -8.64 -6.97 14.46
N CYS A 75 -8.19 -6.91 13.20
CA CYS A 75 -8.13 -8.08 12.33
C CYS A 75 -7.14 -9.10 12.90
N LYS A 76 -7.61 -10.31 13.26
CA LYS A 76 -6.85 -11.32 14.01
C LYS A 76 -5.56 -11.79 13.33
N TYR A 77 -5.50 -11.73 12.00
CA TYR A 77 -4.33 -12.06 11.19
C TYR A 77 -3.31 -10.92 11.06
N CYS A 78 -3.69 -9.69 11.44
CA CYS A 78 -2.85 -8.52 11.21
C CYS A 78 -1.91 -8.25 12.38
N LYS A 79 -0.61 -8.10 12.10
CA LYS A 79 0.37 -7.72 13.13
C LYS A 79 0.11 -6.32 13.69
N ASN A 80 -0.45 -5.43 12.87
CA ASN A 80 -0.74 -4.04 13.25
C ASN A 80 -2.16 -3.84 13.80
N ARG A 81 -2.84 -4.92 14.21
CA ARG A 81 -4.17 -4.83 14.84
C ARG A 81 -4.14 -4.02 16.14
N LEU A 82 -5.26 -3.44 16.49
CA LEU A 82 -5.39 -2.55 17.66
C LEU A 82 -4.87 -3.20 18.95
N SER A 83 -5.21 -4.46 19.19
CA SER A 83 -4.86 -5.19 20.42
C SER A 83 -3.41 -5.65 20.52
N ASN A 84 -2.59 -5.51 19.47
CA ASN A 84 -1.18 -5.88 19.52
C ASN A 84 -0.34 -4.74 20.09
N ASP A 85 0.52 -5.07 21.03
CA ASP A 85 1.54 -4.17 21.56
C ASP A 85 2.76 -4.16 20.61
N VAL A 86 2.74 -3.22 19.66
CA VAL A 86 3.84 -2.99 18.69
C VAL A 86 4.14 -1.50 18.61
N PRO A 87 5.38 -1.10 18.33
CA PRO A 87 5.70 0.30 18.11
C PRO A 87 4.83 0.91 17.01
N ARG A 88 4.19 2.05 17.32
CA ARG A 88 3.30 2.74 16.40
C ARG A 88 3.97 3.99 15.85
N ALA A 89 3.72 4.26 14.59
CA ALA A 89 4.16 5.48 13.93
C ALA A 89 3.17 5.87 12.83
N THR A 90 3.15 7.16 12.53
CA THR A 90 2.36 7.73 11.42
C THR A 90 3.22 8.76 10.71
N PHE A 91 3.33 8.62 9.39
CA PHE A 91 3.91 9.64 8.54
C PHE A 91 2.90 10.74 8.23
N THR A 92 3.39 11.95 8.06
CA THR A 92 2.67 12.97 7.33
C THR A 92 2.79 12.74 5.82
N PRO A 93 1.86 13.24 5.00
CA PRO A 93 1.98 13.18 3.53
C PRO A 93 3.32 13.71 3.02
N GLU A 94 3.81 14.82 3.59
CA GLU A 94 5.07 15.45 3.22
C GLU A 94 6.29 14.58 3.57
N GLU A 95 6.28 13.88 4.70
CA GLU A 95 7.34 12.94 5.08
C GLU A 95 7.46 11.79 4.08
N ILE A 96 6.31 11.22 3.62
CA ILE A 96 6.30 10.18 2.58
C ILE A 96 6.87 10.72 1.28
N CYS A 97 6.45 11.92 0.87
CA CYS A 97 6.99 12.56 -0.34
C CYS A 97 8.50 12.76 -0.28
N ARG A 98 9.02 13.28 0.84
CA ARG A 98 10.46 13.46 1.05
C ARG A 98 11.23 12.14 0.97
N LEU A 99 10.73 11.08 1.60
CA LEU A 99 11.32 9.74 1.53
C LEU A 99 11.31 9.20 0.10
N THR A 100 10.15 9.21 -0.55
CA THR A 100 9.98 8.71 -1.93
C THR A 100 10.93 9.43 -2.88
N MET A 101 10.95 10.76 -2.86
CA MET A 101 11.84 11.56 -3.72
C MET A 101 13.32 11.35 -3.38
N GLY A 102 13.65 11.19 -2.09
CA GLY A 102 15.01 10.91 -1.65
C GLY A 102 15.55 9.58 -2.18
N PHE A 103 14.74 8.51 -2.14
CA PHE A 103 15.10 7.20 -2.69
C PHE A 103 15.11 7.19 -4.22
N TYR A 104 14.12 7.86 -4.84
CA TYR A 104 14.00 7.94 -6.30
C TYR A 104 15.19 8.67 -6.94
N ARG A 105 15.58 9.85 -6.41
CA ARG A 105 16.73 10.61 -6.92
C ARG A 105 18.07 9.90 -6.81
N ARG A 106 18.16 8.94 -5.89
CA ARG A 106 19.35 8.08 -5.72
C ARG A 106 19.27 6.78 -6.53
N ASN A 107 18.25 6.62 -7.37
CA ASN A 107 18.00 5.43 -8.18
C ASN A 107 17.86 4.13 -7.37
N TYR A 108 17.38 4.22 -6.12
CA TYR A 108 17.09 3.04 -5.30
C TYR A 108 15.72 2.43 -5.60
N ILE A 109 14.79 3.24 -6.10
CA ILE A 109 13.43 2.84 -6.43
C ILE A 109 12.98 3.50 -7.73
N GLU A 110 12.03 2.87 -8.40
CA GLU A 110 11.33 3.37 -9.57
C GLU A 110 9.90 3.81 -9.25
N GLY A 111 9.41 3.49 -8.04
CA GLY A 111 8.07 3.84 -7.63
C GLY A 111 7.80 3.68 -6.14
N LEU A 112 6.54 3.93 -5.77
CA LEU A 112 6.01 3.86 -4.42
C LEU A 112 4.88 2.82 -4.37
N PHE A 113 4.89 1.96 -3.35
CA PHE A 113 3.73 1.18 -2.93
C PHE A 113 3.29 1.67 -1.54
N LEU A 114 2.16 2.37 -1.51
CA LEU A 114 1.61 2.99 -0.31
C LEU A 114 0.38 2.24 0.18
N SER A 115 0.43 1.78 1.41
CA SER A 115 -0.72 1.24 2.15
C SER A 115 -0.83 1.92 3.52
N SER A 116 -1.82 1.56 4.32
CA SER A 116 -1.98 2.10 5.67
C SER A 116 -2.80 1.18 6.56
N GLY A 117 -2.52 1.21 7.86
CA GLY A 117 -3.53 0.94 8.86
C GLY A 117 -4.59 2.04 8.84
N VAL A 118 -5.77 1.78 9.42
CA VAL A 118 -6.87 2.76 9.45
C VAL A 118 -6.74 3.64 10.68
N VAL A 119 -6.30 4.89 10.46
CA VAL A 119 -6.14 5.91 11.51
C VAL A 119 -7.45 6.66 11.69
N LYS A 120 -7.94 6.79 12.91
CA LYS A 120 -9.20 7.46 13.27
C LYS A 120 -10.43 6.86 12.58
N ASN A 121 -10.51 6.91 11.25
CA ASN A 121 -11.56 6.33 10.43
C ASN A 121 -11.08 6.14 8.97
N PRO A 122 -11.80 5.36 8.14
CA PRO A 122 -11.43 5.11 6.75
C PRO A 122 -11.34 6.36 5.89
N HIS A 123 -12.26 7.31 6.09
CA HIS A 123 -12.33 8.55 5.32
C HIS A 123 -11.07 9.39 5.55
N TYR A 124 -10.75 9.70 6.81
CA TYR A 124 -9.56 10.45 7.19
C TYR A 124 -8.26 9.81 6.68
N THR A 125 -8.16 8.48 6.77
CA THR A 125 -6.98 7.76 6.28
C THR A 125 -6.84 7.90 4.77
N MET A 126 -7.94 7.81 4.03
CA MET A 126 -7.94 7.96 2.58
C MET A 126 -7.64 9.41 2.14
N GLU A 127 -8.06 10.42 2.92
CA GLU A 127 -7.67 11.81 2.70
C GLU A 127 -6.14 12.00 2.79
N LEU A 128 -5.49 11.43 3.79
CA LEU A 128 -4.02 11.49 3.94
C LEU A 128 -3.31 10.79 2.78
N ILE A 129 -3.84 9.65 2.34
CA ILE A 129 -3.32 8.94 1.15
C ILE A 129 -3.48 9.83 -0.08
N LEU A 130 -4.67 10.35 -0.35
CA LEU A 130 -4.93 11.21 -1.51
C LEU A 130 -4.02 12.45 -1.51
N GLU A 131 -3.85 13.10 -0.35
CA GLU A 131 -2.96 14.25 -0.23
C GLU A 131 -1.51 13.87 -0.55
N THR A 132 -1.06 12.70 -0.11
CA THR A 132 0.28 12.18 -0.44
C THR A 132 0.44 12.04 -1.96
N LEU A 133 -0.54 11.42 -2.63
CA LEU A 133 -0.51 11.22 -4.08
C LEU A 133 -0.51 12.56 -4.83
N ARG A 134 -1.38 13.49 -4.40
CA ARG A 134 -1.46 14.83 -4.96
C ARG A 134 -0.14 15.58 -4.84
N LEU A 135 0.47 15.59 -3.66
CA LEU A 135 1.77 16.23 -3.44
C LEU A 135 2.84 15.61 -4.33
N LEU A 136 2.91 14.28 -4.42
CA LEU A 136 3.89 13.61 -5.29
C LEU A 136 3.73 14.04 -6.76
N ARG A 137 2.51 14.02 -7.30
CA ARG A 137 2.28 14.35 -8.71
C ARG A 137 2.35 15.84 -8.99
N ASP A 138 1.63 16.67 -8.21
CA ASP A 138 1.46 18.09 -8.51
C ASP A 138 2.64 18.94 -8.02
N LYS A 139 3.11 18.72 -6.78
CA LYS A 139 4.19 19.53 -6.18
C LYS A 139 5.58 19.00 -6.53
N TYR A 140 5.79 17.69 -6.38
CA TYR A 140 7.11 17.08 -6.57
C TYR A 140 7.36 16.62 -8.00
N GLN A 141 6.35 16.67 -8.89
CA GLN A 141 6.43 16.22 -10.29
C GLN A 141 7.01 14.80 -10.40
N PHE A 142 6.58 13.93 -9.49
CA PHE A 142 7.01 12.55 -9.47
C PHE A 142 6.35 11.76 -10.58
N HIS A 143 7.13 11.29 -11.55
CA HIS A 143 6.67 10.49 -12.68
C HIS A 143 6.89 8.98 -12.51
N GLY A 144 7.41 8.54 -11.36
CA GLY A 144 7.58 7.13 -11.05
C GLY A 144 6.24 6.41 -10.83
N TYR A 145 6.29 5.09 -10.80
CA TYR A 145 5.11 4.24 -10.61
C TYR A 145 4.53 4.39 -9.20
N ILE A 146 3.22 4.50 -9.10
CA ILE A 146 2.49 4.55 -7.82
C ILE A 146 1.45 3.43 -7.75
N HIS A 147 1.64 2.52 -6.80
CA HIS A 147 0.63 1.56 -6.38
C HIS A 147 0.08 1.97 -5.01
N VAL A 148 -1.22 2.11 -4.89
CA VAL A 148 -1.88 2.46 -3.64
C VAL A 148 -2.91 1.42 -3.22
N LYS A 149 -2.99 1.10 -1.93
CA LYS A 149 -4.09 0.36 -1.35
C LYS A 149 -5.20 1.32 -0.94
N SER A 150 -6.39 1.16 -1.55
CA SER A 150 -7.59 1.86 -1.12
C SER A 150 -8.06 1.35 0.24
N ILE A 151 -8.63 2.25 1.03
CA ILE A 151 -9.12 1.93 2.38
C ILE A 151 -10.59 1.51 2.28
N PRO A 152 -10.93 0.27 2.68
CA PRO A 152 -12.32 -0.18 2.74
C PRO A 152 -13.17 0.76 3.62
N GLY A 153 -14.34 1.15 3.12
CA GLY A 153 -15.25 2.06 3.83
C GLY A 153 -14.92 3.55 3.69
N ALA A 154 -13.91 3.92 2.91
CA ALA A 154 -13.65 5.31 2.59
C ALA A 154 -14.69 5.86 1.59
N ASP A 155 -14.76 7.18 1.51
CA ASP A 155 -15.62 7.89 0.59
C ASP A 155 -15.28 7.59 -0.88
N GLU A 156 -16.30 7.43 -1.71
CA GLU A 156 -16.15 7.09 -3.12
C GLU A 156 -15.40 8.15 -3.92
N GLU A 157 -15.64 9.43 -3.61
CA GLU A 157 -14.99 10.52 -4.31
C GLU A 157 -13.49 10.57 -4.00
N LEU A 158 -13.08 10.27 -2.76
CA LEU A 158 -11.66 10.18 -2.41
C LEU A 158 -10.97 9.04 -3.16
N ILE A 159 -11.62 7.88 -3.28
CA ILE A 159 -11.10 6.73 -4.03
C ILE A 159 -11.00 7.08 -5.52
N ARG A 160 -12.05 7.71 -6.08
CA ARG A 160 -12.06 8.16 -7.47
C ARG A 160 -10.92 9.14 -7.76
N ARG A 161 -10.77 10.15 -6.93
CA ARG A 161 -9.69 11.14 -7.08
C ARG A 161 -8.30 10.50 -6.98
N ALA A 162 -8.10 9.59 -6.04
CA ALA A 162 -6.85 8.86 -5.89
C ALA A 162 -6.51 8.03 -7.14
N GLY A 163 -7.52 7.50 -7.84
CA GLY A 163 -7.33 6.72 -9.07
C GLY A 163 -6.71 7.51 -10.23
N PHE A 164 -6.87 8.82 -10.28
CA PHE A 164 -6.22 9.68 -11.29
C PHE A 164 -4.75 9.97 -10.97
N TYR A 165 -4.32 9.80 -9.74
CA TYR A 165 -2.93 9.97 -9.30
C TYR A 165 -2.14 8.66 -9.25
N ALA A 166 -2.83 7.52 -9.13
CA ALA A 166 -2.22 6.20 -9.01
C ALA A 166 -2.15 5.46 -10.34
N ASP A 167 -1.07 4.71 -10.56
CA ASP A 167 -0.97 3.80 -11.70
C ASP A 167 -1.73 2.51 -11.46
N ARG A 168 -1.71 1.98 -10.23
CA ARG A 168 -2.45 0.80 -9.80
C ARG A 168 -3.13 1.05 -8.46
N MET A 169 -4.34 0.52 -8.33
CA MET A 169 -5.03 0.46 -7.05
C MET A 169 -5.30 -0.98 -6.64
N SER A 170 -5.28 -1.25 -5.33
CA SER A 170 -5.67 -2.54 -4.79
C SER A 170 -6.55 -2.38 -3.56
N CYS A 171 -7.42 -3.35 -3.34
CA CYS A 171 -8.17 -3.50 -2.10
C CYS A 171 -8.23 -4.99 -1.79
N ASN A 172 -7.77 -5.39 -0.61
CA ASN A 172 -7.76 -6.80 -0.25
C ASN A 172 -9.17 -7.31 0.00
N LEU A 173 -9.53 -8.43 -0.63
CA LEU A 173 -10.75 -9.15 -0.34
C LEU A 173 -10.68 -9.83 1.05
N GLU A 174 -9.48 -10.11 1.49
CA GLU A 174 -9.07 -10.72 2.77
C GLU A 174 -9.46 -12.19 2.87
N LEU A 175 -10.75 -12.51 2.90
CA LEU A 175 -11.26 -13.86 3.10
C LEU A 175 -12.35 -14.20 2.08
N PRO A 176 -12.46 -15.49 1.66
CA PRO A 176 -13.41 -15.92 0.65
C PRO A 176 -14.86 -15.73 1.08
N THR A 177 -15.15 -15.98 2.38
CA THR A 177 -16.51 -15.99 2.91
C THR A 177 -16.80 -14.81 3.83
N ALA A 178 -18.08 -14.41 3.90
CA ALA A 178 -18.54 -13.38 4.84
C ALA A 178 -18.41 -13.83 6.30
N GLU A 179 -18.57 -15.12 6.56
CA GLU A 179 -18.42 -15.72 7.89
C GLU A 179 -16.97 -15.70 8.36
N GLY A 180 -16.04 -16.11 7.48
CA GLY A 180 -14.60 -16.02 7.72
C GLY A 180 -14.20 -14.59 8.02
N LEU A 181 -14.68 -13.63 7.23
CA LEU A 181 -14.42 -12.21 7.44
C LEU A 181 -14.93 -11.73 8.80
N LYS A 182 -16.17 -12.05 9.18
CA LYS A 182 -16.74 -11.70 10.49
C LYS A 182 -15.93 -12.30 11.66
N LYS A 183 -15.41 -13.52 11.50
CA LYS A 183 -14.64 -14.22 12.53
C LYS A 183 -13.22 -13.64 12.69
N LEU A 184 -12.56 -13.29 11.60
CA LEU A 184 -11.14 -12.90 11.60
C LEU A 184 -10.91 -11.40 11.43
N ALA A 185 -11.86 -10.65 10.87
CA ALA A 185 -11.82 -9.20 10.69
C ALA A 185 -13.14 -8.54 11.08
N PRO A 186 -13.54 -8.57 12.36
CA PRO A 186 -14.89 -8.20 12.82
C PRO A 186 -15.28 -6.75 12.52
N ASN A 187 -14.32 -5.88 12.29
CA ASN A 187 -14.55 -4.47 11.93
C ASN A 187 -14.75 -4.24 10.43
N LYS A 188 -14.66 -5.27 9.61
CA LYS A 188 -14.84 -5.20 8.16
C LYS A 188 -16.06 -6.01 7.74
N ASP A 189 -16.76 -5.53 6.73
CA ASP A 189 -17.79 -6.31 6.06
C ASP A 189 -17.52 -6.42 4.56
N ARG A 190 -18.18 -7.37 3.91
CA ARG A 190 -17.96 -7.66 2.49
C ARG A 190 -18.38 -6.50 1.59
N LYS A 191 -19.39 -5.71 1.98
CA LYS A 191 -19.85 -4.54 1.21
C LYS A 191 -18.78 -3.44 1.24
N MET A 192 -18.19 -3.18 2.41
CA MET A 192 -17.08 -2.20 2.55
C MET A 192 -15.90 -2.53 1.64
N ILE A 193 -15.60 -3.83 1.46
CA ILE A 193 -14.46 -4.28 0.66
C ILE A 193 -14.79 -4.28 -0.84
N LEU A 194 -15.95 -4.81 -1.22
CA LEU A 194 -16.34 -4.93 -2.62
C LEU A 194 -16.68 -3.59 -3.27
N LYS A 195 -17.18 -2.62 -2.48
CA LYS A 195 -17.56 -1.31 -3.00
C LYS A 195 -16.38 -0.60 -3.70
N PRO A 196 -15.21 -0.40 -3.06
CA PRO A 196 -14.06 0.21 -3.74
C PRO A 196 -13.55 -0.60 -4.93
N LEU A 197 -13.57 -1.93 -4.87
CA LEU A 197 -13.16 -2.78 -6.00
C LEU A 197 -14.05 -2.56 -7.22
N ARG A 198 -15.38 -2.60 -7.04
CA ARG A 198 -16.35 -2.36 -8.11
C ARG A 198 -16.26 -0.94 -8.66
N GLN A 199 -16.06 0.02 -7.79
CA GLN A 199 -15.90 1.42 -8.17
C GLN A 199 -14.67 1.63 -9.05
N VAL A 200 -13.52 1.09 -8.66
CA VAL A 200 -12.29 1.18 -9.44
C VAL A 200 -12.44 0.45 -10.77
N GLN A 201 -13.06 -0.74 -10.79
CA GLN A 201 -13.34 -1.47 -12.03
C GLN A 201 -14.21 -0.65 -13.00
N LYS A 202 -15.29 -0.07 -12.48
CA LYS A 202 -16.19 0.80 -13.28
C LYS A 202 -15.41 2.00 -13.82
N GLY A 203 -14.65 2.71 -12.98
CA GLY A 203 -13.85 3.85 -13.41
C GLY A 203 -12.81 3.50 -14.48
N ILE A 204 -12.19 2.32 -14.43
CA ILE A 204 -11.26 1.83 -15.47
C ILE A 204 -12.00 1.64 -16.81
N LEU A 205 -13.20 1.05 -16.79
CA LEU A 205 -14.00 0.84 -18.00
C LEU A 205 -14.44 2.17 -18.61
N GLU A 206 -15.02 3.06 -17.80
CA GLU A 206 -15.43 4.39 -18.24
C GLU A 206 -14.28 5.22 -18.82
N ASN A 207 -13.11 5.16 -18.17
CA ASN A 207 -11.93 5.88 -18.67
C ASN A 207 -11.37 5.29 -19.97
N LYS A 208 -11.50 3.98 -20.20
CA LYS A 208 -11.15 3.37 -21.50
C LYS A 208 -12.03 3.92 -22.63
N GLU A 209 -13.33 4.03 -22.39
CA GLU A 209 -14.29 4.59 -23.36
C GLU A 209 -14.00 6.09 -23.60
N GLU A 210 -13.74 6.86 -22.53
CA GLU A 210 -13.38 8.26 -22.62
C GLU A 210 -12.11 8.49 -23.45
N LEU A 211 -11.06 7.65 -23.25
CA LEU A 211 -9.81 7.73 -23.99
C LEU A 211 -9.95 7.39 -25.48
N MET A 212 -11.00 6.63 -25.88
CA MET A 212 -11.30 6.41 -27.29
C MET A 212 -11.81 7.69 -27.98
N VAL A 213 -12.50 8.55 -27.23
CA VAL A 213 -13.05 9.83 -27.73
C VAL A 213 -12.03 10.96 -27.53
N TYR A 214 -11.42 11.01 -26.33
CA TYR A 214 -10.51 12.08 -25.91
C TYR A 214 -9.14 11.52 -25.59
N ARG A 215 -8.23 11.48 -26.56
CA ARG A 215 -6.87 10.88 -26.42
C ARG A 215 -6.02 11.48 -25.29
N HIS A 216 -6.30 12.71 -24.89
CA HIS A 216 -5.56 13.43 -23.84
C HIS A 216 -6.31 13.49 -22.50
N ALA A 217 -7.41 12.77 -22.36
CA ALA A 217 -8.07 12.67 -21.06
C ALA A 217 -7.14 12.09 -20.00
N PRO A 218 -7.26 12.52 -18.74
CA PRO A 218 -6.48 11.95 -17.64
C PRO A 218 -6.69 10.45 -17.54
N LYS A 219 -5.60 9.70 -17.37
CA LYS A 219 -5.67 8.24 -17.21
C LYS A 219 -6.09 7.88 -15.79
N PHE A 220 -7.05 6.98 -15.67
CA PHE A 220 -7.52 6.44 -14.40
C PHE A 220 -6.95 5.02 -14.19
N VAL A 221 -6.13 4.84 -13.16
CA VAL A 221 -5.54 3.53 -12.77
C VAL A 221 -5.03 2.73 -14.00
N PRO A 222 -4.13 3.28 -14.80
CA PRO A 222 -3.77 2.71 -16.12
C PRO A 222 -3.15 1.31 -16.03
N ALA A 223 -2.53 0.93 -14.90
CA ALA A 223 -1.99 -0.40 -14.67
C ALA A 223 -3.01 -1.35 -14.00
N GLY A 224 -4.28 -0.93 -13.91
CA GLY A 224 -5.38 -1.76 -13.43
C GLY A 224 -5.45 -1.91 -11.92
N GLN A 225 -6.35 -2.77 -11.49
CA GLN A 225 -6.53 -3.09 -10.07
C GLN A 225 -6.10 -4.52 -9.73
N SER A 226 -5.87 -4.76 -8.45
CA SER A 226 -5.57 -6.08 -7.91
C SER A 226 -6.23 -6.27 -6.54
N THR A 227 -6.43 -7.52 -6.17
CA THR A 227 -6.91 -7.92 -4.85
C THR A 227 -6.03 -9.00 -4.28
N GLN A 228 -6.22 -9.32 -3.01
CA GLN A 228 -5.57 -10.40 -2.31
C GLN A 228 -6.59 -11.11 -1.44
N VAL A 229 -6.54 -12.43 -1.43
CA VAL A 229 -7.36 -13.29 -0.58
C VAL A 229 -6.47 -14.29 0.15
N MET A 230 -6.80 -14.57 1.41
CA MET A 230 -6.16 -15.63 2.20
C MET A 230 -6.95 -16.91 2.02
N VAL A 231 -6.27 -17.97 1.60
CA VAL A 231 -6.82 -19.31 1.39
C VAL A 231 -6.45 -20.19 2.58
N GLY A 232 -7.38 -21.00 3.06
CA GLY A 232 -7.15 -21.95 4.16
C GLY A 232 -7.03 -21.30 5.55
N ALA A 233 -7.44 -20.05 5.71
CA ALA A 233 -7.46 -19.38 7.01
C ALA A 233 -8.70 -19.71 7.85
N THR A 234 -9.75 -20.17 7.22
CA THR A 234 -11.01 -20.66 7.78
C THR A 234 -11.42 -21.97 7.08
N PRO A 235 -12.33 -22.80 7.66
CA PRO A 235 -12.67 -24.10 7.11
C PRO A 235 -13.64 -24.02 5.91
N GLU A 236 -13.41 -23.07 5.00
CA GLU A 236 -14.15 -22.97 3.75
C GLU A 236 -13.76 -24.06 2.76
N SER A 237 -14.70 -24.43 1.90
CA SER A 237 -14.46 -25.37 0.82
C SER A 237 -13.75 -24.70 -0.36
N ARG A 238 -13.03 -25.49 -1.18
CA ARG A 238 -12.37 -25.01 -2.39
C ARG A 238 -13.34 -24.32 -3.38
N SER A 239 -14.59 -24.76 -3.43
CA SER A 239 -15.64 -24.12 -4.25
C SER A 239 -16.00 -22.71 -3.74
N GLU A 240 -16.02 -22.49 -2.43
CA GLU A 240 -16.28 -21.17 -1.85
C GLU A 240 -15.12 -20.20 -2.09
N GLU A 241 -13.89 -20.69 -2.15
CA GLU A 241 -12.71 -19.90 -2.52
C GLU A 241 -12.80 -19.41 -3.98
N HIS A 242 -13.20 -20.26 -4.92
CA HIS A 242 -13.33 -19.93 -6.33
C HIS A 242 -14.51 -19.00 -6.65
N THR A 243 -15.58 -19.00 -5.87
CA THR A 243 -16.72 -18.11 -6.10
C THR A 243 -16.53 -16.70 -5.56
N SER A 244 -15.41 -16.41 -4.89
CA SER A 244 -15.08 -15.08 -4.38
C SER A 244 -14.35 -14.18 -5.40
N GLU A 245 -14.01 -14.72 -6.56
CA GLU A 245 -13.46 -13.97 -7.69
C GLU A 245 -14.60 -13.35 -8.52
#